data_e7f567d36ac78c173147c44901963ee2
#
_entry.id   e7f567d36ac78c173147c44901963ee2
#
_cell.length_a   1.000
_cell.length_b   1.000
_cell.length_c   1.000
_cell.angle_alpha   90.00
_cell.angle_beta   90.00
_cell.angle_gamma   90.00
#
_symmetry.space_group_name_H-M   'P 1'
#
loop_
_entity.id
_entity.type
_entity.pdbx_description
1 polymer ?
#
loop_
_entity_poly.entity_id
_entity_poly.type
_entity_poly.pdbx_seq_one_letter_code
_entity_poly.pdbx_strand_id
1 'polypeptide(L)'
;MKLLKAIVLLTFMTGFVSFSQGGGEQNIVHIPNIFTPNGDGINDLFKVTATGYEEMTVTIFNRSGEQVYRYYGLNGTWDGYTHAGVKVSPGTYYVFVEVSNGGGEPETDQETLQVQY
;
A
#
# COMPACT_ATOMS: atom_id res chain seq x y z
N MET A 1 -41.32 -0.41 -16.88
CA MET A 1 -40.36 -1.14 -16.28
C MET A 1 -39.01 -1.07 -16.89
N LYS A 2 -38.87 -1.35 -18.08
CA LYS A 2 -37.60 -1.24 -18.65
C LYS A 2 -37.03 0.10 -18.57
N LEU A 3 -37.82 1.05 -18.75
CA LEU A 3 -37.41 2.38 -18.67
C LEU A 3 -36.81 2.65 -17.40
N LEU A 4 -37.39 2.16 -16.43
CA LEU A 4 -36.93 2.35 -15.13
C LEU A 4 -35.54 1.91 -14.96
N LYS A 5 -35.22 0.83 -15.49
CA LYS A 5 -33.92 0.35 -15.34
C LYS A 5 -32.92 1.25 -15.94
N ALA A 6 -33.21 1.70 -17.06
CA ALA A 6 -32.30 2.56 -17.74
C ALA A 6 -32.03 3.77 -16.92
N ILE A 7 -33.02 4.28 -16.37
CA ILE A 7 -32.87 5.45 -15.56
C ILE A 7 -32.00 5.21 -14.41
N VAL A 8 -32.16 4.13 -13.82
CA VAL A 8 -31.37 3.83 -12.68
C VAL A 8 -29.92 3.81 -13.06
N LEU A 9 -29.63 3.29 -14.15
CA LEU A 9 -28.29 3.24 -14.57
C LEU A 9 -27.71 4.58 -14.70
N LEU A 10 -28.43 5.44 -15.28
CA LEU A 10 -27.99 6.74 -15.43
C LEU A 10 -27.66 7.38 -14.16
N THR A 11 -28.52 7.28 -13.28
CA THR A 11 -28.35 7.93 -12.03
C THR A 11 -27.12 7.43 -11.41
N PHE A 12 -26.90 6.19 -11.52
CA PHE A 12 -25.77 5.63 -10.90
C PHE A 12 -24.52 6.22 -11.42
N MET A 13 -24.44 6.41 -12.67
CA MET A 13 -23.31 6.98 -13.23
C MET A 13 -23.00 8.29 -12.72
N THR A 14 -23.94 9.07 -12.61
CA THR A 14 -23.67 10.39 -12.17
C THR A 14 -23.25 10.41 -10.81
N GLY A 15 -23.70 9.53 -10.12
CA GLY A 15 -23.34 9.57 -8.76
C GLY A 15 -21.92 9.59 -8.54
N PHE A 16 -21.28 9.38 -9.17
CA PHE A 16 -20.02 9.24 -8.78
C PHE A 16 -19.20 10.20 -8.80
N VAL A 17 -19.49 10.66 -9.28
CA VAL A 17 -18.68 11.53 -9.31
C VAL A 17 -18.57 12.31 -8.33
N SER A 18 -19.10 12.36 -7.91
CA SER A 18 -19.12 13.04 -6.98
C SER A 18 -18.54 13.02 -6.03
N PHE A 19 -18.35 12.75 -6.22
CA PHE A 19 -18.01 12.77 -5.37
C PHE A 19 -17.49 13.25 -4.83
N SER A 20 -17.42 13.22 -4.95
CA SER A 20 -17.00 13.54 -4.43
C SER A 20 -16.57 13.97 -3.91
N GLN A 21 -16.42 14.15 -3.88
CA GLN A 21 -16.10 14.60 -3.35
C GLN A 21 -15.95 15.17 -2.50
N GLY A 22 -15.99 15.04 -2.73
CA GLY A 22 -16.13 15.63 -1.84
C GLY A 22 -15.46 16.00 -0.73
N GLY A 23 -15.14 16.67 -0.32
CA GLY A 23 -14.56 17.09 0.76
C GLY A 23 -14.24 16.14 1.81
N GLY A 24 -14.61 15.04 1.72
CA GLY A 24 -14.37 14.18 2.79
C GLY A 24 -12.95 13.80 2.86
N GLU A 25 -12.57 13.07 3.84
CA GLU A 25 -11.29 12.59 3.97
C GLU A 25 -10.96 11.66 2.88
N GLN A 26 -9.77 11.70 2.39
CA GLN A 26 -9.37 10.82 1.37
C GLN A 26 -8.55 9.71 1.97
N ASN A 27 -8.75 8.51 1.47
CA ASN A 27 -7.95 7.37 1.92
C ASN A 27 -6.78 7.26 0.97
N ILE A 28 -5.61 7.44 1.49
CA ILE A 28 -4.40 7.49 0.69
C ILE A 28 -3.37 6.52 1.20
N VAL A 29 -2.77 5.78 0.29
CA VAL A 29 -1.66 4.90 0.62
C VAL A 29 -0.46 5.39 -0.17
N HIS A 30 0.63 5.63 0.51
CA HIS A 30 1.86 6.06 -0.13
C HIS A 30 2.94 5.02 0.10
N ILE A 31 3.44 4.44 -0.98
CA ILE A 31 4.47 3.41 -0.93
C ILE A 31 5.72 4.00 -1.56
N PRO A 32 6.79 4.20 -0.79
CA PRO A 32 8.02 4.73 -1.38
C PRO A 32 8.59 3.75 -2.40
N ASN A 33 9.26 4.25 -3.42
CA ASN A 33 9.80 3.38 -4.45
C ASN A 33 11.32 3.25 -4.40
N ILE A 34 11.96 3.88 -3.42
CA ILE A 34 13.39 3.75 -3.26
C ILE A 34 13.72 3.66 -1.78
N PHE A 35 14.72 2.87 -1.45
CA PHE A 35 15.08 2.60 -0.07
C PHE A 35 16.57 2.36 -0.04
N THR A 36 17.27 3.08 0.82
CA THR A 36 18.73 3.01 0.87
C THR A 36 19.18 2.80 2.31
N PRO A 37 19.10 1.56 2.80
CA PRO A 37 19.43 1.28 4.20
C PRO A 37 20.93 1.17 4.43
N ASN A 38 21.63 2.27 4.25
CA ASN A 38 23.08 2.30 4.36
C ASN A 38 23.58 3.02 5.61
N GLY A 39 22.66 3.42 6.49
CA GLY A 39 23.06 4.02 7.76
C GLY A 39 23.40 5.49 7.70
N ASP A 40 23.09 6.16 6.62
CA ASP A 40 23.45 7.58 6.50
C ASP A 40 22.36 8.52 7.02
N GLY A 41 21.30 7.97 7.56
CA GLY A 41 20.23 8.77 8.11
C GLY A 41 19.17 9.20 7.11
N ILE A 42 19.32 8.79 5.86
CA ILE A 42 18.37 9.17 4.82
C ILE A 42 17.84 7.91 4.19
N ASN A 43 16.52 7.73 4.23
CA ASN A 43 15.85 6.55 3.65
C ASN A 43 16.39 5.23 4.19
N ASP A 44 16.80 5.23 5.46
CA ASP A 44 17.32 4.01 6.08
C ASP A 44 16.23 3.07 6.53
N LEU A 45 14.99 3.55 6.61
CA LEU A 45 13.86 2.71 6.94
C LEU A 45 12.81 2.85 5.86
N PHE A 46 12.23 1.73 5.49
CA PHE A 46 11.17 1.74 4.50
C PHE A 46 9.86 1.82 5.27
N LYS A 47 9.06 2.81 4.99
CA LYS A 47 7.80 3.01 5.69
C LYS A 47 6.70 3.35 4.71
N VAL A 48 5.64 2.54 4.71
CA VAL A 48 4.45 2.81 3.94
C VAL A 48 3.55 3.64 4.83
N THR A 49 2.95 4.69 4.29
CA THR A 49 2.02 5.49 5.06
C THR A 49 0.63 5.32 4.49
N ALA A 50 -0.35 5.23 5.35
CA ALA A 50 -1.72 5.07 4.94
C ALA A 50 -2.59 6.00 5.78
N THR A 51 -3.40 6.80 5.11
CA THR A 51 -4.27 7.75 5.78
C THR A 51 -5.69 7.31 5.53
N GLY A 52 -6.49 7.30 6.57
CA GLY A 52 -7.89 6.91 6.43
C GLY A 52 -8.14 5.43 6.69
N TYR A 53 -7.14 4.71 7.18
CA TYR A 53 -7.27 3.28 7.45
C TYR A 53 -6.85 2.98 8.88
N GLU A 54 -7.37 1.90 9.42
CA GLU A 54 -7.06 1.51 10.78
C GLU A 54 -6.06 0.37 10.83
N GLU A 55 -5.98 -0.42 9.78
CA GLU A 55 -5.11 -1.59 9.76
C GLU A 55 -4.32 -1.63 8.48
N MET A 56 -3.11 -2.12 8.56
CA MET A 56 -2.26 -2.25 7.40
C MET A 56 -1.32 -3.43 7.55
N THR A 57 -1.14 -4.18 6.47
CA THR A 57 -0.15 -5.24 6.40
C THR A 57 0.70 -4.96 5.17
N VAL A 58 2.01 -5.02 5.35
CA VAL A 58 2.95 -4.79 4.25
C VAL A 58 3.78 -6.03 4.06
N THR A 59 3.83 -6.55 2.83
CA THR A 59 4.61 -7.73 2.52
C THR A 59 5.59 -7.37 1.41
N ILE A 60 6.83 -7.76 1.55
CA ILE A 60 7.88 -7.45 0.60
C ILE A 60 8.39 -8.75 0.00
N PHE A 61 8.44 -8.80 -1.33
CA PHE A 61 8.87 -9.97 -2.07
C PHE A 61 10.11 -9.63 -2.88
N ASN A 62 10.97 -10.62 -3.07
CA ASN A 62 12.13 -10.43 -3.94
C ASN A 62 11.71 -10.69 -5.39
N ARG A 63 12.65 -10.61 -6.32
CA ARG A 63 12.33 -10.77 -7.72
C ARG A 63 11.83 -12.15 -8.07
N SER A 64 12.16 -13.14 -7.29
CA SER A 64 11.69 -14.49 -7.53
C SER A 64 10.31 -14.73 -6.95
N GLY A 65 9.75 -13.75 -6.28
CA GLY A 65 8.42 -13.90 -5.68
C GLY A 65 8.44 -14.49 -4.30
N GLU A 66 9.61 -14.57 -3.67
CA GLU A 66 9.68 -15.08 -2.32
C GLU A 66 9.50 -13.95 -1.32
N GLN A 67 8.76 -14.20 -0.27
CA GLN A 67 8.54 -13.19 0.75
C GLN A 67 9.81 -13.02 1.57
N VAL A 68 10.30 -11.79 1.64
CA VAL A 68 11.49 -11.53 2.42
C VAL A 68 11.17 -10.87 3.75
N TYR A 69 10.08 -10.14 3.83
CA TYR A 69 9.70 -9.50 5.08
C TYR A 69 8.21 -9.18 5.07
N ARG A 70 7.63 -9.10 6.25
CA ARG A 70 6.23 -8.75 6.38
C ARG A 70 6.03 -8.10 7.73
N TYR A 71 5.31 -7.00 7.74
CA TYR A 71 5.01 -6.35 9.01
C TYR A 71 3.57 -5.88 9.04
N TYR A 72 3.08 -5.65 10.23
CA TYR A 72 1.70 -5.26 10.46
C TYR A 72 1.65 -3.92 11.19
N GLY A 73 0.61 -3.16 10.91
CA GLY A 73 0.37 -1.93 11.65
C GLY A 73 0.80 -0.71 10.89
N LEU A 74 0.13 0.39 11.19
CA LEU A 74 0.35 1.64 10.47
C LEU A 74 1.69 2.28 10.76
N ASN A 75 2.33 1.89 11.85
CA ASN A 75 3.61 2.47 12.22
C ASN A 75 4.79 1.54 12.02
N GLY A 76 4.56 0.43 11.33
CA GLY A 76 5.66 -0.51 11.11
C GLY A 76 6.65 0.02 10.10
N THR A 77 7.84 -0.54 10.10
CA THR A 77 8.89 -0.17 9.17
C THR A 77 9.72 -1.40 8.84
N TRP A 78 10.51 -1.30 7.80
CA TRP A 78 11.42 -2.37 7.41
C TRP A 78 12.83 -1.79 7.29
N ASP A 79 13.80 -2.49 7.83
CA ASP A 79 15.18 -2.04 7.84
C ASP A 79 16.09 -2.71 6.80
N GLY A 80 15.52 -3.51 5.91
CA GLY A 80 16.31 -4.16 4.88
C GLY A 80 16.83 -5.53 5.25
N TYR A 81 16.37 -6.07 6.38
CA TYR A 81 16.78 -7.42 6.76
C TYR A 81 15.60 -8.36 6.67
N THR A 82 15.86 -9.61 6.34
CA THR A 82 14.80 -10.61 6.31
C THR A 82 14.42 -10.96 7.74
N HIS A 83 13.35 -11.74 7.91
CA HIS A 83 12.97 -12.20 9.23
C HIS A 83 14.05 -13.08 9.86
N ALA A 84 14.90 -13.67 9.03
CA ALA A 84 16.01 -14.47 9.53
C ALA A 84 17.23 -13.63 9.88
N GLY A 85 17.14 -12.33 9.71
CA GLY A 85 18.25 -11.45 10.09
C GLY A 85 19.31 -11.30 9.01
N VAL A 86 18.99 -11.59 7.77
CA VAL A 86 19.94 -11.49 6.69
C VAL A 86 19.66 -10.23 5.89
N LYS A 87 20.69 -9.45 5.60
CA LYS A 87 20.54 -8.22 4.86
C LYS A 87 20.21 -8.55 3.42
N VAL A 88 19.22 -7.88 2.84
CA VAL A 88 18.83 -8.19 1.47
C VAL A 88 19.81 -7.59 0.48
N SER A 89 19.88 -8.18 -0.69
CA SER A 89 20.76 -7.68 -1.75
C SER A 89 20.15 -6.44 -2.39
N PRO A 90 20.96 -5.57 -2.95
CA PRO A 90 20.41 -4.44 -3.68
C PRO A 90 19.69 -4.94 -4.92
N GLY A 91 18.70 -4.23 -5.36
CA GLY A 91 17.94 -4.62 -6.54
C GLY A 91 16.48 -4.27 -6.41
N THR A 92 15.66 -4.91 -7.22
CA THR A 92 14.24 -4.64 -7.30
C THR A 92 13.46 -5.60 -6.42
N TYR A 93 12.55 -5.04 -5.65
CA TYR A 93 11.65 -5.80 -4.79
C TYR A 93 10.23 -5.37 -5.09
N TYR A 94 9.26 -6.14 -4.64
CA TYR A 94 7.86 -5.82 -4.84
C TYR A 94 7.20 -5.67 -3.49
N VAL A 95 6.44 -4.61 -3.32
CA VAL A 95 5.77 -4.33 -2.06
C VAL A 95 4.28 -4.48 -2.27
N PHE A 96 3.64 -5.24 -1.41
CA PHE A 96 2.22 -5.46 -1.48
C PHE A 96 1.61 -4.97 -0.17
N VAL A 97 0.65 -4.08 -0.26
CA VAL A 97 0.05 -3.47 0.92
C VAL A 97 -1.43 -3.79 0.97
N GLU A 98 -1.88 -4.21 2.15
CA GLU A 98 -3.30 -4.42 2.38
C GLU A 98 -3.73 -3.49 3.49
N VAL A 99 -4.78 -2.74 3.27
CA VAL A 99 -5.30 -1.80 4.28
C VAL A 99 -6.77 -2.05 4.48
N SER A 100 -7.26 -1.78 5.67
CA SER A 100 -8.67 -1.95 5.95
C SER A 100 -9.11 -1.08 7.12
N ASN A 101 -10.42 -0.98 7.29
CA ASN A 101 -11.00 -0.26 8.39
C ASN A 101 -11.88 -1.22 9.16
N GLY A 102 -11.26 -1.82 10.15
CA GLY A 102 -11.98 -2.62 11.11
C GLY A 102 -13.08 -3.50 10.59
N GLY A 103 -12.84 -4.51 9.97
CA GLY A 103 -13.86 -5.41 9.54
C GLY A 103 -14.37 -5.18 8.14
N GLY A 104 -13.94 -4.13 7.50
CA GLY A 104 -14.33 -3.90 6.13
C GLY A 104 -13.50 -4.75 5.21
N GLU A 105 -13.85 -4.72 3.94
CA GLU A 105 -13.08 -5.44 2.97
C GLU A 105 -11.75 -4.79 2.81
N PRO A 106 -10.67 -5.53 2.75
CA PRO A 106 -9.37 -4.91 2.60
C PRO A 106 -9.18 -4.37 1.19
N GLU A 107 -8.41 -3.32 1.09
CA GLU A 107 -8.01 -2.78 -0.19
C GLU A 107 -6.54 -3.07 -0.35
N THR A 108 -6.08 -3.25 -1.57
CA THR A 108 -4.69 -3.61 -1.81
C THR A 108 -4.05 -2.62 -2.74
N ASP A 109 -2.75 -2.46 -2.61
CA ASP A 109 -1.96 -1.63 -3.47
C ASP A 109 -0.59 -2.27 -3.59
N GLN A 110 0.14 -1.96 -4.64
CA GLN A 110 1.45 -2.55 -4.81
C GLN A 110 2.36 -1.61 -5.57
N GLU A 111 3.65 -1.80 -5.38
CA GLU A 111 4.63 -0.94 -5.98
C GLU A 111 5.96 -1.68 -6.10
N THR A 112 6.78 -1.32 -7.08
CA THR A 112 8.14 -1.85 -7.13
C THR A 112 9.00 -0.97 -6.25
N LEU A 113 9.99 -1.56 -5.62
CA LEU A 113 10.88 -0.86 -4.71
C LEU A 113 12.31 -1.14 -5.12
N GLN A 114 13.10 -0.09 -5.26
CA GLN A 114 14.52 -0.26 -5.54
C GLN A 114 15.27 -0.16 -4.23
N VAL A 115 16.05 -1.19 -3.90
CA VAL A 115 16.88 -1.18 -2.72
C VAL A 115 18.31 -0.94 -3.17
N GLN A 116 18.94 0.09 -2.63
CA GLN A 116 20.30 0.45 -2.96
C GLN A 116 21.06 0.75 -1.69
N TYR A 117 22.36 0.64 -1.71
CA TYR A 117 23.19 0.92 -0.53
C TYR A 117 24.18 2.01 -0.77
#